data_884d7baa95c8b953c022597c622e6059
#
_entry.id   884d7baa95c8b953c022597c622e6059
#
_cell.length_a   1.000
_cell.length_b   1.000
_cell.length_c   1.000
_cell.angle_alpha   90.00
_cell.angle_beta   90.00
_cell.angle_gamma   90.00
#
_symmetry.space_group_name_H-M   'P 1'
#
loop_
_entity.id
_entity.type
_entity.pdbx_description
1 polymer ?
#
loop_
_entity_poly.entity_id
_entity_poly.type
_entity_poly.pdbx_seq_one_letter_code
_entity_poly.pdbx_strand_id
1 'polypeptide(L)'
;MVYSAEGLGKMTRSYHAFYRRHMIRSPYNHKKKTPILINNWGSKLTLIFDTDKLLDIAREAKKDGIEMLVMDDGWFGKRNKDDSSLGDWVVNEEKIKGGLKNLVDKVNEIGLEFGILGSSRR
;
A
#
# COMPACT_ATOMS: atom_id res chain seq x y z
N MET A 1 30.41 5.64 0.11
CA MET A 1 30.21 6.43 1.35
C MET A 1 29.72 7.80 0.96
N VAL A 2 28.67 8.32 1.60
CA VAL A 2 28.16 9.68 1.38
C VAL A 2 28.33 10.47 2.67
N TYR A 3 28.89 11.65 2.57
CA TYR A 3 29.02 12.56 3.71
C TYR A 3 28.72 14.00 3.27
N SER A 4 28.44 14.87 4.21
CA SER A 4 28.28 16.30 3.95
C SER A 4 28.85 17.11 5.10
N ALA A 5 29.74 18.04 4.79
CA ALA A 5 30.22 19.05 5.73
C ALA A 5 29.14 20.13 6.03
N GLU A 6 28.07 20.16 5.25
CA GLU A 6 27.01 21.17 5.33
C GLU A 6 25.71 20.63 5.97
N GLY A 7 25.84 19.60 6.82
CA GLY A 7 24.78 19.05 7.65
C GLY A 7 23.89 18.00 6.96
N LEU A 8 22.97 17.43 7.75
CA LEU A 8 22.10 16.32 7.36
C LEU A 8 21.19 16.66 6.17
N GLY A 9 20.66 17.86 6.09
CA GLY A 9 19.77 18.26 5.01
C GLY A 9 20.44 18.21 3.64
N LYS A 10 21.71 18.62 3.53
CA LYS A 10 22.45 18.52 2.27
C LYS A 10 22.84 17.08 1.94
N MET A 11 23.21 16.31 2.95
CA MET A 11 23.46 14.87 2.80
C MET A 11 22.21 14.15 2.26
N THR A 12 21.05 14.40 2.84
CA THR A 12 19.77 13.80 2.41
C THR A 12 19.44 14.17 0.96
N ARG A 13 19.61 15.44 0.59
CA ARG A 13 19.41 15.87 -0.81
C ARG A 13 20.37 15.18 -1.78
N SER A 14 21.62 14.97 -1.38
CA SER A 14 22.60 14.24 -2.20
C SER A 14 22.19 12.77 -2.39
N TYR A 15 21.68 12.10 -1.35
CA TYR A 15 21.09 10.77 -1.47
C TYR A 15 19.90 10.76 -2.40
N HIS A 16 18.95 11.68 -2.25
CA HIS A 16 17.80 11.76 -3.14
C HIS A 16 18.19 11.94 -4.61
N ALA A 17 19.19 12.80 -4.88
CA ALA A 17 19.70 13.00 -6.22
C ALA A 17 20.34 11.71 -6.79
N PHE A 18 21.11 11.00 -5.98
CA PHE A 18 21.72 9.73 -6.35
C PHE A 18 20.65 8.67 -6.67
N TYR A 19 19.66 8.47 -5.76
CA TYR A 19 18.57 7.51 -5.98
C TYR A 19 17.79 7.80 -7.25
N ARG A 20 17.38 9.06 -7.46
CA ARG A 20 16.65 9.48 -8.65
C ARG A 20 17.43 9.23 -9.95
N ARG A 21 18.73 9.44 -9.92
CA ARG A 21 19.59 9.34 -11.13
C ARG A 21 20.00 7.90 -11.45
N HIS A 22 20.21 7.08 -10.44
CA HIS A 22 20.89 5.80 -10.61
C HIS A 22 20.10 4.57 -10.19
N MET A 23 19.12 4.71 -9.29
CA MET A 23 18.47 3.55 -8.69
C MET A 23 16.97 3.46 -9.01
N ILE A 24 16.27 4.59 -9.03
CA ILE A 24 14.83 4.58 -9.30
C ILE A 24 14.62 4.39 -10.81
N ARG A 25 14.22 3.19 -11.18
CA ARG A 25 13.73 2.88 -12.52
C ARG A 25 12.21 2.95 -12.48
N SER A 26 11.65 4.14 -12.70
CA SER A 26 10.19 4.27 -12.75
C SER A 26 9.66 3.53 -13.98
N PRO A 27 8.83 2.49 -13.83
CA PRO A 27 8.14 1.86 -14.95
C PRO A 27 7.07 2.78 -15.56
N TYR A 28 6.69 3.80 -14.81
CA TYR A 28 5.78 4.86 -15.27
C TYR A 28 6.64 6.01 -15.78
N ASN A 29 6.56 6.29 -17.09
CA ASN A 29 7.15 7.50 -17.65
C ASN A 29 7.00 8.63 -16.66
N HIS A 30 8.07 9.36 -16.35
CA HIS A 30 8.22 10.41 -15.32
C HIS A 30 7.08 11.45 -15.22
N LYS A 31 5.99 11.23 -15.94
CA LYS A 31 4.80 12.08 -16.02
C LYS A 31 3.69 11.73 -15.01
N LYS A 32 3.71 10.53 -14.41
CA LYS A 32 2.69 10.15 -13.41
C LYS A 32 3.16 10.59 -12.02
N LYS A 33 2.41 11.46 -11.36
CA LYS A 33 2.65 11.83 -9.97
C LYS A 33 2.52 10.59 -9.09
N THR A 34 3.32 10.52 -8.04
CA THR A 34 3.14 9.52 -6.98
C THR A 34 1.79 9.77 -6.32
N PRO A 35 0.91 8.77 -6.25
CA PRO A 35 -0.41 8.95 -5.66
C PRO A 35 -0.32 9.21 -4.15
N ILE A 36 -1.25 10.00 -3.64
CA ILE A 36 -1.47 10.14 -2.21
C ILE A 36 -2.24 8.89 -1.76
N LEU A 37 -1.61 8.08 -0.91
CA LEU A 37 -2.19 6.82 -0.50
C LEU A 37 -2.59 6.79 0.98
N ILE A 38 -3.58 5.95 1.29
CA ILE A 38 -3.89 5.49 2.64
C ILE A 38 -3.60 4.00 2.74
N ASN A 39 -3.02 3.58 3.86
CA ASN A 39 -2.74 2.20 4.19
C ASN A 39 -3.59 1.80 5.41
N ASN A 40 -4.27 0.65 5.36
CA ASN A 40 -5.16 0.22 6.44
C ASN A 40 -4.44 -0.25 7.71
N TRP A 41 -3.13 -0.51 7.67
CA TRP A 41 -2.37 -0.98 8.82
C TRP A 41 -2.32 0.04 9.98
N GLY A 42 -2.25 1.32 9.67
CA GLY A 42 -2.24 2.40 10.67
C GLY A 42 -3.59 2.66 11.34
N SER A 43 -4.65 2.01 10.93
CA SER A 43 -5.98 2.12 11.53
C SER A 43 -6.16 1.13 12.68
N LYS A 44 -7.15 1.36 13.55
CA LYS A 44 -7.54 0.39 14.58
C LYS A 44 -7.96 -0.98 14.02
N LEU A 45 -8.08 -1.10 12.72
CA LEU A 45 -8.52 -2.32 12.05
C LEU A 45 -7.41 -3.33 11.84
N THR A 46 -6.14 -2.90 11.78
CA THR A 46 -4.94 -3.73 11.57
C THR A 46 -5.19 -5.06 10.83
N LEU A 47 -5.31 -6.17 11.56
CA LEU A 47 -5.59 -7.50 11.01
C LEU A 47 -7.08 -7.87 10.98
N ILE A 48 -7.97 -7.07 11.60
CA ILE A 48 -9.40 -7.37 11.76
C ILE A 48 -10.22 -6.44 10.86
N PHE A 49 -10.23 -6.74 9.57
CA PHE A 49 -11.03 -6.03 8.58
C PHE A 49 -11.77 -7.00 7.67
N ASP A 50 -12.75 -6.49 6.97
CA ASP A 50 -13.50 -7.16 5.92
C ASP A 50 -13.69 -6.21 4.72
N THR A 51 -14.30 -6.74 3.66
CA THR A 51 -14.58 -5.98 2.43
C THR A 51 -15.34 -4.68 2.73
N ASP A 52 -16.39 -4.75 3.58
CA ASP A 52 -17.27 -3.61 3.82
C ASP A 52 -16.51 -2.47 4.53
N LYS A 53 -15.72 -2.80 5.55
CA LYS A 53 -14.87 -1.82 6.25
C LYS A 53 -13.83 -1.17 5.34
N LEU A 54 -13.21 -1.95 4.45
CA LEU A 54 -12.25 -1.40 3.49
C LEU A 54 -12.93 -0.44 2.50
N LEU A 55 -14.14 -0.75 2.06
CA LEU A 55 -14.92 0.12 1.19
C LEU A 55 -15.39 1.41 1.90
N ASP A 56 -15.72 1.33 3.19
CA ASP A 56 -16.04 2.52 3.98
C ASP A 56 -14.81 3.43 4.12
N ILE A 57 -13.64 2.86 4.43
CA ILE A 57 -12.36 3.61 4.42
C ILE A 57 -12.12 4.25 3.06
N ALA A 58 -12.32 3.50 1.97
CA ALA A 58 -12.11 4.01 0.62
C ALA A 58 -13.02 5.21 0.31
N ARG A 59 -14.29 5.17 0.71
CA ARG A 59 -15.25 6.26 0.49
C ARG A 59 -14.85 7.54 1.26
N GLU A 60 -14.47 7.39 2.54
CA GLU A 60 -14.03 8.55 3.34
C GLU A 60 -12.69 9.08 2.81
N ALA A 61 -11.72 8.21 2.54
CA ALA A 61 -10.43 8.60 1.97
C ALA A 61 -10.59 9.37 0.64
N LYS A 62 -11.54 8.96 -0.20
CA LYS A 62 -11.82 9.68 -1.46
C LYS A 62 -12.30 11.10 -1.23
N LYS A 63 -13.13 11.35 -0.21
CA LYS A 63 -13.60 12.70 0.14
C LYS A 63 -12.44 13.60 0.57
N ASP A 64 -11.43 13.03 1.24
CA ASP A 64 -10.24 13.74 1.72
C ASP A 64 -9.15 13.90 0.64
N GLY A 65 -9.42 13.51 -0.60
CA GLY A 65 -8.50 13.68 -1.72
C GLY A 65 -7.41 12.61 -1.81
N ILE A 66 -7.54 11.48 -1.12
CA ILE A 66 -6.69 10.31 -1.29
C ILE A 66 -6.91 9.71 -2.69
N GLU A 67 -5.85 9.21 -3.30
CA GLU A 67 -5.84 8.71 -4.67
C GLU A 67 -5.70 7.18 -4.73
N MET A 68 -5.16 6.54 -3.68
CA MET A 68 -4.92 5.09 -3.63
C MET A 68 -5.23 4.52 -2.25
N LEU A 69 -5.93 3.37 -2.21
CA LEU A 69 -6.05 2.53 -1.03
C LEU A 69 -5.04 1.38 -1.12
N VAL A 70 -4.19 1.24 -0.12
CA VAL A 70 -3.26 0.10 0.00
C VAL A 70 -3.76 -0.85 1.08
N MET A 71 -4.08 -2.08 0.68
CA MET A 71 -4.39 -3.17 1.60
C MET A 71 -3.09 -3.80 2.07
N ASP A 72 -2.81 -3.61 3.36
CA ASP A 72 -1.63 -4.15 4.03
C ASP A 72 -1.86 -5.58 4.51
N ASP A 73 -1.15 -6.00 5.52
CA ASP A 73 -1.19 -7.34 6.12
C ASP A 73 -2.63 -7.77 6.53
N GLY A 74 -2.83 -9.08 6.61
CA GLY A 74 -4.08 -9.65 7.12
C GLY A 74 -5.11 -10.08 6.08
N TRP A 75 -4.88 -9.85 4.78
CA TRP A 75 -5.80 -10.24 3.72
C TRP A 75 -5.69 -11.71 3.29
N PHE A 76 -4.60 -12.38 3.68
CA PHE A 76 -4.25 -13.73 3.26
C PHE A 76 -4.35 -14.76 4.39
N GLY A 77 -4.55 -16.02 4.04
CA GLY A 77 -4.56 -17.16 4.95
C GLY A 77 -5.49 -16.96 6.16
N LYS A 78 -5.09 -17.49 7.31
CA LYS A 78 -5.76 -17.25 8.61
C LYS A 78 -5.02 -16.19 9.44
N ARG A 79 -4.56 -15.14 8.79
CA ARG A 79 -3.78 -14.05 9.38
C ARG A 79 -4.66 -13.17 10.27
N ASN A 80 -4.94 -13.64 11.49
CA ASN A 80 -5.69 -12.91 12.52
C ASN A 80 -4.82 -12.46 13.70
N LYS A 81 -3.55 -12.92 13.72
CA LYS A 81 -2.54 -12.57 14.71
C LYS A 81 -1.19 -12.38 14.01
N ASP A 82 -0.29 -11.65 14.63
CA ASP A 82 1.03 -11.31 14.07
C ASP A 82 1.94 -12.52 13.84
N ASP A 83 1.70 -13.62 14.55
CA ASP A 83 2.48 -14.85 14.54
C ASP A 83 1.88 -15.97 13.69
N SER A 84 0.86 -15.68 12.87
CA SER A 84 0.15 -16.69 12.07
C SER A 84 0.14 -16.41 10.58
N SER A 85 0.17 -17.47 9.76
CA SER A 85 -0.01 -17.46 8.29
C SER A 85 0.95 -16.56 7.50
N LEU A 86 2.11 -16.22 8.03
CA LEU A 86 3.13 -15.49 7.29
C LEU A 86 3.64 -16.33 6.11
N GLY A 87 3.48 -15.80 4.90
CA GLY A 87 3.89 -16.48 3.66
C GLY A 87 2.78 -17.24 2.95
N ASP A 88 1.60 -17.36 3.54
CA ASP A 88 0.43 -18.02 2.94
C ASP A 88 -0.34 -17.02 2.04
N TRP A 89 0.23 -16.62 0.93
CA TRP A 89 -0.33 -15.60 0.03
C TRP A 89 -1.60 -16.06 -0.71
N VAL A 90 -2.52 -16.69 0.00
CA VAL A 90 -3.84 -17.12 -0.50
C VAL A 90 -4.91 -16.21 0.10
N VAL A 91 -5.77 -15.66 -0.74
CA VAL A 91 -6.84 -14.75 -0.30
C VAL A 91 -7.73 -15.40 0.75
N ASN A 92 -7.96 -14.70 1.85
CA ASN A 92 -8.93 -15.11 2.85
C ASN A 92 -10.32 -14.65 2.41
N GLU A 93 -11.13 -15.55 1.87
CA GLU A 93 -12.46 -15.24 1.34
C GLU A 93 -13.49 -14.92 2.42
N GLU A 94 -13.25 -15.29 3.68
CA GLU A 94 -14.12 -14.89 4.80
C GLU A 94 -14.02 -13.39 5.04
N LYS A 95 -12.83 -12.81 4.90
CA LYS A 95 -12.56 -11.36 5.02
C LYS A 95 -12.86 -10.62 3.72
N ILE A 96 -12.34 -11.16 2.60
CA ILE A 96 -12.46 -10.55 1.27
C ILE A 96 -13.61 -11.22 0.53
N LYS A 97 -14.83 -10.89 0.93
CA LYS A 97 -16.06 -11.47 0.36
C LYS A 97 -16.16 -11.20 -1.14
N GLY A 98 -16.33 -12.26 -1.90
CA GLY A 98 -16.40 -12.22 -3.35
C GLY A 98 -15.04 -12.14 -4.04
N GLY A 99 -13.94 -12.34 -3.28
CA GLY A 99 -12.59 -12.42 -3.79
C GLY A 99 -11.93 -11.06 -4.03
N LEU A 100 -10.63 -11.12 -4.29
CA LEU A 100 -9.79 -9.92 -4.45
C LEU A 100 -10.24 -9.06 -5.66
N LYS A 101 -10.63 -9.70 -6.77
CA LYS A 101 -11.08 -8.97 -7.97
C LYS A 101 -12.30 -8.10 -7.67
N ASN A 102 -13.30 -8.64 -6.96
CA ASN A 102 -14.50 -7.88 -6.58
C ASN A 102 -14.16 -6.67 -5.70
N LEU A 103 -13.23 -6.82 -4.75
CA LEU A 103 -12.78 -5.71 -3.91
C LEU A 103 -12.09 -4.62 -4.76
N VAL A 104 -11.17 -5.02 -5.64
CA VAL A 104 -10.44 -4.10 -6.53
C VAL A 104 -11.40 -3.32 -7.42
N ASP A 105 -12.36 -4.01 -8.06
CA ASP A 105 -13.35 -3.38 -8.93
C ASP A 105 -14.16 -2.32 -8.15
N LYS A 106 -14.63 -2.64 -6.95
CA LYS A 106 -15.38 -1.70 -6.11
C LYS A 106 -14.56 -0.49 -5.63
N VAL A 107 -13.28 -0.68 -5.29
CA VAL A 107 -12.38 0.42 -4.93
C VAL A 107 -12.16 1.33 -6.14
N ASN A 108 -11.98 0.75 -7.33
CA ASN A 108 -11.84 1.52 -8.56
C ASN A 108 -13.12 2.29 -8.93
N GLU A 109 -14.31 1.71 -8.69
CA GLU A 109 -15.60 2.39 -8.87
C GLU A 109 -15.76 3.61 -7.96
N ILE A 110 -15.20 3.58 -6.73
CA ILE A 110 -15.13 4.74 -5.83
C ILE A 110 -14.18 5.81 -6.39
N GLY A 111 -13.29 5.45 -7.33
CA GLY A 111 -12.34 6.34 -7.97
C GLY A 111 -10.99 6.40 -7.29
N LEU A 112 -10.60 5.32 -6.60
CA LEU A 112 -9.26 5.13 -6.03
C LEU A 112 -8.49 4.07 -6.82
N GLU A 113 -7.16 4.22 -6.91
CA GLU A 113 -6.27 3.13 -7.27
C GLU A 113 -6.19 2.12 -6.11
N PHE A 114 -5.88 0.86 -6.41
CA PHE A 114 -5.73 -0.19 -5.39
C PHE A 114 -4.30 -0.72 -5.36
N GLY A 115 -3.75 -0.82 -4.16
CA GLY A 115 -2.46 -1.46 -3.89
C GLY A 115 -2.61 -2.60 -2.89
N ILE A 116 -1.70 -3.56 -2.94
CA ILE A 116 -1.68 -4.71 -2.04
C ILE A 116 -0.26 -5.01 -1.57
N LEU A 117 -0.10 -5.27 -0.28
CA LEU A 117 1.16 -5.76 0.27
C LEU A 117 1.31 -7.25 -0.04
N GLY A 118 2.45 -7.61 -0.59
CA GLY A 118 2.81 -9.00 -0.85
C GLY A 118 4.32 -9.17 -0.88
N SER A 119 4.79 -10.43 -0.81
CA SER A 119 6.20 -10.77 -0.96
C SER A 119 6.41 -11.70 -2.14
N SER A 120 7.39 -11.38 -2.98
CA SER A 120 7.81 -12.21 -4.12
C SER A 120 8.85 -13.27 -3.72
N ARG A 121 8.77 -13.84 -2.52
CA ARG A 121 9.66 -14.95 -2.19
C ARG A 121 9.36 -16.14 -3.10
N ARG A 122 10.34 -16.49 -3.90
CA ARG A 122 10.46 -17.78 -4.56
C ARG A 122 11.09 -18.76 -3.59
#